data_5e743e45429079c3a7e76218eb5ce86e
#
_entry.id   5e743e45429079c3a7e76218eb5ce86e
#
_cell.length_a   1.000
_cell.length_b   1.000
_cell.length_c   1.000
_cell.angle_alpha   90.00
_cell.angle_beta   90.00
_cell.angle_gamma   90.00
#
_symmetry.space_group_name_H-M   'P 1'
#
loop_
_entity.id
_entity.type
_entity.pdbx_description
1 polymer ?
#
loop_
_entity_poly.entity_id
_entity_poly.type
_entity_poly.pdbx_seq_one_letter_code
_entity_poly.pdbx_strand_id
1 'polypeptide(L)'
;SRDWSSDVCSSDLGVGVYFGEDGKMPLLQCVQKAEKLLMEKPTARNYLPIDGIVAYDNAVKALVFGADSEPVRSGHVATVQGLGGTGGLKVGADFLRKLLPQAKVLISDPSWENHRGIFTNAGFMVENYAYYDAARRGIHFDGMLASLNAAPAGTIVLLHACCHNPTGYDLTPAQWDQVIAVVKARELTPFLDMAYQGFGHGLAEDGAVVAKFVASGMQFFISTSFSKSFSLYGERVGALSVLCADKAEADRVLSQLKIVIRTNYSNPPTHGGAVVATVLGNPELRALWEQELGEMRVRIKDMRQKMVDGLKAAGVQQDFSFITEQIGMFSYSGL
;
A
#
# COMPACT_ATOMS: atom_id res chain seq x y z
N SER A 1 -7.89 -12.29 23.83
CA SER A 1 -6.56 -11.82 24.25
C SER A 1 -5.58 -12.98 24.06
N ARG A 2 -4.81 -12.94 22.99
CA ARG A 2 -3.67 -13.87 22.82
C ARG A 2 -2.49 -13.28 23.56
N ASP A 3 -1.93 -14.07 24.45
CA ASP A 3 -0.76 -13.73 25.23
C ASP A 3 0.48 -13.70 24.33
N TRP A 4 1.13 -12.55 24.23
CA TRP A 4 2.27 -12.28 23.35
C TRP A 4 3.62 -12.71 23.94
N SER A 5 3.63 -13.48 25.05
CA SER A 5 4.84 -13.69 25.86
C SER A 5 5.44 -15.09 25.84
N SER A 6 4.98 -16.04 25.06
CA SER A 6 5.59 -17.38 25.06
C SER A 6 5.79 -17.94 23.66
N ASP A 7 7.02 -18.29 23.43
CA ASP A 7 7.62 -19.20 22.49
C ASP A 7 8.42 -18.60 21.33
N VAL A 8 9.72 -18.63 21.58
CA VAL A 8 10.81 -18.29 20.64
C VAL A 8 10.96 -19.29 19.47
N CYS A 9 10.05 -20.22 19.28
CA CYS A 9 10.12 -21.28 18.25
C CYS A 9 8.93 -21.42 17.32
N SER A 10 7.89 -20.60 17.44
CA SER A 10 6.87 -20.53 16.42
C SER A 10 7.18 -19.39 15.48
N SER A 11 7.55 -19.69 14.24
CA SER A 11 7.51 -18.71 13.15
C SER A 11 6.08 -18.21 13.07
N ASP A 12 5.80 -17.01 13.63
CA ASP A 12 4.50 -16.39 13.53
C ASP A 12 4.32 -15.90 12.09
N LEU A 13 3.71 -16.75 11.27
CA LEU A 13 3.38 -16.45 9.88
C LEU A 13 2.19 -15.49 9.75
N GLY A 14 1.60 -15.08 10.87
CA GLY A 14 0.43 -14.20 10.91
C GLY A 14 0.74 -12.71 10.89
N VAL A 15 1.99 -12.31 11.11
CA VAL A 15 2.40 -10.89 11.14
C VAL A 15 3.19 -10.55 9.88
N GLY A 16 2.67 -9.61 9.08
CA GLY A 16 3.31 -9.14 7.85
C GLY A 16 4.56 -8.29 8.10
N VAL A 17 5.59 -8.88 8.70
CA VAL A 17 6.86 -8.28 9.05
C VAL A 17 8.00 -9.02 8.37
N TYR A 18 8.97 -8.29 7.82
CA TYR A 18 10.17 -8.88 7.24
C TYR A 18 11.22 -9.18 8.33
N PHE A 19 11.80 -10.38 8.25
CA PHE A 19 12.92 -10.80 9.10
C PHE A 19 14.16 -11.10 8.26
N GLY A 20 15.32 -10.62 8.72
CA GLY A 20 16.63 -10.91 8.14
C GLY A 20 17.09 -12.34 8.42
N GLU A 21 18.34 -12.65 8.04
CA GLU A 21 18.94 -13.97 8.29
C GLU A 21 19.14 -14.29 9.78
N ASP A 22 19.30 -13.26 10.58
CA ASP A 22 19.43 -13.34 12.04
C ASP A 22 18.10 -13.49 12.77
N GLY A 23 16.99 -13.62 12.03
CA GLY A 23 15.63 -13.70 12.57
C GLY A 23 15.13 -12.42 13.20
N LYS A 24 15.75 -11.26 12.90
CA LYS A 24 15.35 -9.95 13.42
C LYS A 24 14.84 -9.05 12.31
N MET A 25 14.03 -8.06 12.69
CA MET A 25 13.69 -6.96 11.80
C MET A 25 14.93 -6.13 11.51
N PRO A 26 15.24 -5.83 10.24
CA PRO A 26 16.40 -5.02 9.91
C PRO A 26 16.19 -3.57 10.33
N LEU A 27 17.23 -2.97 10.87
CA LEU A 27 17.34 -1.53 10.99
C LEU A 27 18.11 -1.02 9.77
N LEU A 28 17.43 -0.45 8.81
CA LEU A 28 18.02 -0.04 7.54
C LEU A 28 19.10 1.04 7.76
N GLN A 29 20.21 0.96 7.02
CA GLN A 29 21.29 1.94 7.11
C GLN A 29 20.85 3.31 6.61
N CYS A 30 20.01 3.38 5.58
CA CYS A 30 19.45 4.64 5.10
C CYS A 30 18.63 5.35 6.20
N VAL A 31 17.88 4.60 7.00
CA VAL A 31 17.11 5.13 8.15
C VAL A 31 18.06 5.65 9.23
N GLN A 32 19.06 4.85 9.64
CA GLN A 32 20.04 5.26 10.67
C GLN A 32 20.79 6.53 10.26
N LYS A 33 21.20 6.63 8.99
CA LYS A 33 21.88 7.82 8.48
C LYS A 33 20.96 9.03 8.45
N ALA A 34 19.70 8.86 8.09
CA ALA A 34 18.69 9.92 8.12
C ALA A 34 18.45 10.42 9.55
N GLU A 35 18.31 9.51 10.51
CA GLU A 35 18.15 9.85 11.94
C GLU A 35 19.36 10.64 12.46
N LYS A 36 20.57 10.24 12.07
CA LYS A 36 21.79 10.99 12.42
C LYS A 36 21.76 12.42 11.88
N LEU A 37 21.38 12.62 10.61
CA LEU A 37 21.25 13.95 10.04
C LEU A 37 20.18 14.80 10.75
N LEU A 38 19.07 14.18 11.19
CA LEU A 38 18.05 14.87 11.97
C LEU A 38 18.54 15.24 13.38
N MET A 39 19.36 14.40 14.00
CA MET A 39 19.99 14.71 15.30
C MET A 39 20.99 15.87 15.23
N GLU A 40 21.70 16.02 14.12
CA GLU A 40 22.63 17.14 13.88
C GLU A 40 21.93 18.47 13.72
N LYS A 41 20.63 18.46 13.40
CA LYS A 41 19.78 19.65 13.24
C LYS A 41 18.53 19.55 14.13
N PRO A 42 18.68 19.62 15.44
CA PRO A 42 17.57 19.44 16.36
C PRO A 42 16.53 20.55 16.18
N THR A 43 15.27 20.17 16.14
CA THR A 43 14.12 21.07 16.05
C THR A 43 13.18 20.87 17.23
N ALA A 44 12.43 21.91 17.58
CA ALA A 44 11.36 21.79 18.58
C ALA A 44 10.29 20.78 18.12
N ARG A 45 9.67 20.09 19.08
CA ARG A 45 8.61 19.09 18.85
C ARG A 45 7.22 19.75 18.82
N ASN A 46 7.07 20.77 17.96
CA ASN A 46 5.79 21.43 17.73
C ASN A 46 4.80 20.51 17.01
N TYR A 47 3.51 20.84 17.14
CA TYR A 47 2.50 20.22 16.27
C TYR A 47 2.82 20.48 14.80
N LEU A 48 2.70 19.45 13.99
CA LEU A 48 2.75 19.58 12.53
C LEU A 48 1.48 20.26 12.00
N PRO A 49 1.53 20.78 10.76
CA PRO A 49 0.31 21.04 10.01
C PRO A 49 -0.58 19.79 9.97
N ILE A 50 -1.88 19.99 9.86
CA ILE A 50 -2.88 18.89 9.89
C ILE A 50 -2.61 17.87 8.76
N ASP A 51 -2.18 18.34 7.59
CA ASP A 51 -1.81 17.54 6.43
C ASP A 51 -0.43 16.88 6.55
N GLY A 52 0.41 17.30 7.50
CA GLY A 52 1.72 16.69 7.74
C GLY A 52 2.90 17.56 7.32
N ILE A 53 4.05 16.92 7.13
CA ILE A 53 5.31 17.56 6.72
C ILE A 53 5.26 17.82 5.21
N VAL A 54 5.36 19.07 4.80
CA VAL A 54 5.32 19.48 3.36
C VAL A 54 6.37 18.73 2.53
N ALA A 55 7.59 18.60 3.03
CA ALA A 55 8.65 17.87 2.33
C ALA A 55 8.31 16.36 2.18
N TYR A 56 7.67 15.77 3.18
CA TYR A 56 7.19 14.40 3.13
C TYR A 56 6.08 14.23 2.08
N ASP A 57 5.05 15.06 2.12
CA ASP A 57 3.94 14.98 1.17
C ASP A 57 4.40 15.17 -0.28
N ASN A 58 5.35 16.07 -0.53
CA ASN A 58 5.95 16.26 -1.85
C ASN A 58 6.81 15.05 -2.28
N ALA A 59 7.58 14.46 -1.37
CA ALA A 59 8.36 13.26 -1.65
C ALA A 59 7.47 12.06 -1.98
N VAL A 60 6.34 11.90 -1.25
CA VAL A 60 5.33 10.87 -1.54
C VAL A 60 4.69 11.08 -2.91
N LYS A 61 4.27 12.30 -3.25
CA LYS A 61 3.74 12.62 -4.60
C LYS A 61 4.74 12.23 -5.70
N ALA A 62 6.00 12.62 -5.52
CA ALA A 62 7.05 12.31 -6.49
C ALA A 62 7.30 10.80 -6.62
N LEU A 63 7.27 10.06 -5.51
CA LEU A 63 7.46 8.61 -5.52
C LEU A 63 6.28 7.87 -6.18
N VAL A 64 5.06 8.27 -5.88
CA VAL A 64 3.84 7.57 -6.29
C VAL A 64 3.42 7.93 -7.72
N PHE A 65 3.49 9.19 -8.09
CA PHE A 65 2.99 9.69 -9.38
C PHE A 65 4.11 10.04 -10.38
N GLY A 66 5.37 10.08 -9.92
CA GLY A 66 6.51 10.59 -10.69
C GLY A 66 6.66 12.10 -10.53
N ALA A 67 7.88 12.55 -10.21
CA ALA A 67 8.19 13.97 -9.94
C ALA A 67 7.83 14.90 -11.11
N ASP A 68 8.07 14.43 -12.34
CA ASP A 68 7.86 15.18 -13.57
C ASP A 68 6.50 14.90 -14.22
N SER A 69 5.63 14.12 -13.57
CA SER A 69 4.30 13.83 -14.10
C SER A 69 3.43 15.09 -14.16
N GLU A 70 2.54 15.14 -15.15
CA GLU A 70 1.63 16.28 -15.32
C GLU A 70 0.81 16.58 -14.07
N PRO A 71 0.13 15.58 -13.43
CA PRO A 71 -0.72 15.85 -12.27
C PRO A 71 0.06 16.38 -11.06
N VAL A 72 1.35 16.02 -10.90
CA VAL A 72 2.20 16.58 -9.83
C VAL A 72 2.58 18.02 -10.15
N ARG A 73 3.05 18.30 -11.38
CA ARG A 73 3.47 19.65 -11.77
C ARG A 73 2.32 20.64 -11.78
N SER A 74 1.14 20.22 -12.20
CA SER A 74 -0.06 21.09 -12.27
C SER A 74 -0.84 21.17 -10.96
N GLY A 75 -0.42 20.40 -9.93
CA GLY A 75 -1.02 20.46 -8.59
C GLY A 75 -2.36 19.73 -8.46
N HIS A 76 -2.64 18.74 -9.32
CA HIS A 76 -3.88 17.94 -9.28
C HIS A 76 -3.90 16.89 -8.16
N VAL A 77 -2.81 16.71 -7.42
CA VAL A 77 -2.71 15.70 -6.38
C VAL A 77 -2.76 16.32 -4.98
N ALA A 78 -3.79 16.01 -4.22
CA ALA A 78 -3.85 16.28 -2.79
C ALA A 78 -3.20 15.09 -2.03
N THR A 79 -2.21 15.37 -1.19
CA THR A 79 -1.53 14.35 -0.37
C THR A 79 -1.51 14.78 1.08
N VAL A 80 -1.78 13.84 1.99
CA VAL A 80 -1.72 14.04 3.44
C VAL A 80 -0.94 12.90 4.09
N GLN A 81 -0.14 13.24 5.08
CA GLN A 81 0.56 12.26 5.92
C GLN A 81 -0.46 11.51 6.80
N GLY A 82 -0.38 10.18 6.83
CA GLY A 82 -1.26 9.31 7.60
C GLY A 82 -0.53 8.46 8.63
N LEU A 83 -1.28 7.88 9.56
CA LEU A 83 -0.78 6.95 10.58
C LEU A 83 -0.58 5.56 9.96
N GLY A 84 0.48 5.40 9.16
CA GLY A 84 0.70 4.23 8.31
C GLY A 84 -0.31 4.15 7.16
N GLY A 85 -0.27 3.07 6.40
CA GLY A 85 -1.26 2.81 5.34
C GLY A 85 -2.68 2.69 5.89
N THR A 86 -2.85 2.07 7.07
CA THR A 86 -4.15 2.00 7.76
C THR A 86 -4.75 3.39 7.98
N GLY A 87 -3.93 4.36 8.42
CA GLY A 87 -4.35 5.74 8.60
C GLY A 87 -4.78 6.40 7.28
N GLY A 88 -4.03 6.17 6.20
CA GLY A 88 -4.39 6.64 4.86
C GLY A 88 -5.73 6.08 4.39
N LEU A 89 -5.93 4.76 4.51
CA LEU A 89 -7.20 4.11 4.19
C LEU A 89 -8.35 4.65 5.03
N LYS A 90 -8.15 4.81 6.34
CA LYS A 90 -9.22 5.30 7.25
C LYS A 90 -9.61 6.74 6.94
N VAL A 91 -8.65 7.62 6.73
CA VAL A 91 -8.91 9.02 6.34
C VAL A 91 -9.67 9.08 5.00
N GLY A 92 -9.25 8.27 4.02
CA GLY A 92 -9.95 8.16 2.73
C GLY A 92 -11.36 7.61 2.87
N ALA A 93 -11.56 6.57 3.67
CA ALA A 93 -12.87 5.98 3.93
C ALA A 93 -13.83 6.98 4.60
N ASP A 94 -13.38 7.69 5.63
CA ASP A 94 -14.18 8.70 6.32
C ASP A 94 -14.53 9.88 5.41
N PHE A 95 -13.60 10.29 4.55
CA PHE A 95 -13.85 11.32 3.56
C PHE A 95 -14.87 10.86 2.51
N LEU A 96 -14.68 9.67 1.95
CA LEU A 96 -15.62 9.08 0.97
C LEU A 96 -17.02 8.89 1.56
N ARG A 97 -17.13 8.56 2.85
CA ARG A 97 -18.44 8.44 3.50
C ARG A 97 -19.23 9.76 3.49
N LYS A 98 -18.53 10.90 3.56
CA LYS A 98 -19.18 12.21 3.45
C LYS A 98 -19.61 12.53 2.02
N LEU A 99 -18.82 12.08 1.01
CA LEU A 99 -19.13 12.34 -0.40
C LEU A 99 -20.16 11.37 -0.97
N LEU A 100 -20.04 10.10 -0.63
CA LEU A 100 -20.80 8.99 -1.19
C LEU A 100 -21.51 8.18 -0.07
N PRO A 101 -22.42 8.78 0.68
CA PRO A 101 -23.01 8.16 1.89
C PRO A 101 -23.81 6.87 1.61
N GLN A 102 -24.24 6.64 0.39
CA GLN A 102 -25.01 5.46 -0.02
C GLN A 102 -24.19 4.43 -0.81
N ALA A 103 -22.90 4.73 -1.05
CA ALA A 103 -22.06 3.81 -1.80
C ALA A 103 -21.82 2.51 -1.03
N LYS A 104 -21.63 1.44 -1.77
CA LYS A 104 -21.05 0.19 -1.28
C LYS A 104 -19.54 0.20 -1.51
N VAL A 105 -18.83 -0.67 -0.80
CA VAL A 105 -17.41 -0.91 -1.01
C VAL A 105 -17.21 -2.35 -1.42
N LEU A 106 -16.48 -2.57 -2.50
CA LEU A 106 -16.03 -3.89 -2.94
C LEU A 106 -14.55 -4.07 -2.58
N ILE A 107 -14.25 -5.18 -1.92
CA ILE A 107 -12.87 -5.64 -1.63
C ILE A 107 -12.62 -6.99 -2.28
N SER A 108 -11.37 -7.35 -2.54
CA SER A 108 -11.03 -8.67 -3.12
C SER A 108 -11.42 -9.83 -2.19
N ASP A 109 -11.66 -10.99 -2.77
CA ASP A 109 -11.84 -12.25 -2.03
C ASP A 109 -10.71 -13.23 -2.38
N PRO A 110 -9.80 -13.54 -1.43
CA PRO A 110 -9.60 -12.91 -0.12
C PRO A 110 -9.00 -11.50 -0.22
N SER A 111 -8.97 -10.80 0.91
CA SER A 111 -8.32 -9.50 1.06
C SER A 111 -7.59 -9.43 2.41
N TRP A 112 -6.75 -8.42 2.60
CA TRP A 112 -6.27 -8.11 3.94
C TRP A 112 -7.47 -7.84 4.87
N GLU A 113 -7.55 -8.59 5.96
CA GLU A 113 -8.74 -8.62 6.82
C GLU A 113 -9.18 -7.25 7.33
N ASN A 114 -8.19 -6.36 7.57
CA ASN A 114 -8.47 -5.02 8.08
C ASN A 114 -9.16 -4.10 7.07
N HIS A 115 -9.12 -4.41 5.77
CA HIS A 115 -9.86 -3.65 4.76
C HIS A 115 -11.35 -3.59 5.08
N ARG A 116 -11.95 -4.76 5.38
CA ARG A 116 -13.36 -4.82 5.78
C ARG A 116 -13.63 -3.98 7.02
N GLY A 117 -12.81 -4.13 8.06
CA GLY A 117 -12.95 -3.39 9.32
C GLY A 117 -12.89 -1.88 9.13
N ILE A 118 -11.94 -1.37 8.34
CA ILE A 118 -11.77 0.06 8.08
C ILE A 118 -13.02 0.66 7.44
N PHE A 119 -13.52 0.05 6.35
CA PHE A 119 -14.67 0.60 5.61
C PHE A 119 -15.99 0.37 6.35
N THR A 120 -16.16 -0.77 7.04
CA THR A 120 -17.34 -0.99 7.88
C THR A 120 -17.40 0.01 9.04
N ASN A 121 -16.28 0.29 9.70
CA ASN A 121 -16.20 1.28 10.77
C ASN A 121 -16.35 2.73 10.26
N ALA A 122 -16.14 2.97 8.97
CA ALA A 122 -16.51 4.24 8.34
C ALA A 122 -18.01 4.34 7.99
N GLY A 123 -18.76 3.25 8.16
CA GLY A 123 -20.20 3.18 7.93
C GLY A 123 -20.62 2.65 6.57
N PHE A 124 -19.73 2.02 5.81
CA PHE A 124 -20.05 1.41 4.53
C PHE A 124 -20.53 -0.04 4.65
N MET A 125 -21.40 -0.44 3.74
CA MET A 125 -21.62 -1.85 3.44
C MET A 125 -20.45 -2.35 2.59
N VAL A 126 -19.80 -3.43 3.03
CA VAL A 126 -18.62 -4.00 2.36
C VAL A 126 -18.97 -5.38 1.81
N GLU A 127 -18.84 -5.54 0.51
CA GLU A 127 -19.04 -6.79 -0.23
C GLU A 127 -17.70 -7.22 -0.88
N ASN A 128 -17.66 -8.42 -1.45
CA ASN A 128 -16.47 -8.95 -2.11
C ASN A 128 -16.64 -8.94 -3.64
N TYR A 129 -15.51 -8.74 -4.35
CA TYR A 129 -15.38 -9.16 -5.74
C TYR A 129 -14.49 -10.40 -5.82
N ALA A 130 -14.75 -11.28 -6.78
CA ALA A 130 -13.95 -12.47 -7.00
C ALA A 130 -12.52 -12.07 -7.37
N TYR A 131 -11.51 -12.69 -6.73
CA TYR A 131 -10.11 -12.41 -7.02
C TYR A 131 -9.25 -13.67 -7.13
N TYR A 132 -9.35 -14.61 -6.20
CA TYR A 132 -8.53 -15.82 -6.16
C TYR A 132 -9.34 -17.07 -6.46
N ASP A 133 -8.75 -17.97 -7.25
CA ASP A 133 -9.27 -19.31 -7.53
C ASP A 133 -8.35 -20.34 -6.89
N ALA A 134 -8.82 -20.96 -5.80
CA ALA A 134 -8.06 -21.96 -5.05
C ALA A 134 -7.82 -23.24 -5.88
N ALA A 135 -8.72 -23.59 -6.79
CA ALA A 135 -8.57 -24.79 -7.62
C ALA A 135 -7.47 -24.61 -8.69
N ARG A 136 -7.34 -23.39 -9.21
CA ARG A 136 -6.32 -23.03 -10.22
C ARG A 136 -5.05 -22.43 -9.60
N ARG A 137 -5.07 -22.11 -8.31
CA ARG A 137 -3.99 -21.47 -7.58
C ARG A 137 -3.53 -20.18 -8.28
N GLY A 138 -4.48 -19.28 -8.58
CA GLY A 138 -4.23 -18.07 -9.32
C GLY A 138 -5.41 -17.10 -9.29
N ILE A 139 -5.36 -16.07 -10.11
CA ILE A 139 -6.40 -15.05 -10.17
C ILE A 139 -7.64 -15.57 -10.92
N HIS A 140 -8.81 -15.42 -10.31
CA HIS A 140 -10.12 -15.63 -10.96
C HIS A 140 -10.52 -14.38 -11.76
N PHE A 141 -9.78 -14.11 -12.84
CA PHE A 141 -9.88 -12.83 -13.55
C PHE A 141 -11.26 -12.57 -14.16
N ASP A 142 -11.86 -13.58 -14.81
CA ASP A 142 -13.19 -13.45 -15.38
C ASP A 142 -14.26 -13.16 -14.31
N GLY A 143 -14.12 -13.80 -13.15
CA GLY A 143 -14.97 -13.55 -11.97
C GLY A 143 -14.80 -12.14 -11.42
N MET A 144 -13.56 -11.62 -11.40
CA MET A 144 -13.27 -10.25 -11.02
C MET A 144 -13.99 -9.27 -11.97
N LEU A 145 -13.81 -9.42 -13.28
CA LEU A 145 -14.46 -8.55 -14.27
C LEU A 145 -15.99 -8.63 -14.18
N ALA A 146 -16.55 -9.84 -13.99
CA ALA A 146 -17.98 -10.02 -13.82
C ALA A 146 -18.50 -9.29 -12.57
N SER A 147 -17.80 -9.41 -11.44
CA SER A 147 -18.16 -8.71 -10.19
C SER A 147 -18.14 -7.19 -10.36
N LEU A 148 -17.10 -6.64 -11.01
CA LEU A 148 -16.98 -5.21 -11.26
C LEU A 148 -18.05 -4.71 -12.25
N ASN A 149 -18.35 -5.47 -13.29
CA ASN A 149 -19.40 -5.12 -14.26
C ASN A 149 -20.82 -5.12 -13.63
N ALA A 150 -21.04 -5.96 -12.62
CA ALA A 150 -22.33 -6.02 -11.92
C ALA A 150 -22.50 -4.90 -10.87
N ALA A 151 -21.42 -4.22 -10.49
CA ALA A 151 -21.45 -3.19 -9.47
C ALA A 151 -22.23 -1.95 -9.92
N PRO A 152 -23.09 -1.37 -9.05
CA PRO A 152 -23.73 -0.09 -9.32
C PRO A 152 -22.72 1.05 -9.48
N ALA A 153 -23.06 2.06 -10.30
CA ALA A 153 -22.26 3.28 -10.40
C ALA A 153 -22.03 3.93 -9.03
N GLY A 154 -20.86 4.51 -8.83
CA GLY A 154 -20.44 5.11 -7.55
C GLY A 154 -19.95 4.12 -6.49
N THR A 155 -20.02 2.80 -6.75
CA THR A 155 -19.43 1.80 -5.86
C THR A 155 -17.93 2.05 -5.71
N ILE A 156 -17.43 2.05 -4.48
CA ILE A 156 -16.00 2.16 -4.18
C ILE A 156 -15.36 0.79 -4.38
N VAL A 157 -14.30 0.72 -5.17
CA VAL A 157 -13.55 -0.52 -5.39
C VAL A 157 -12.16 -0.38 -4.81
N LEU A 158 -11.86 -1.18 -3.78
CA LEU A 158 -10.54 -1.24 -3.17
C LEU A 158 -9.67 -2.26 -3.92
N LEU A 159 -8.57 -1.80 -4.46
CA LEU A 159 -7.65 -2.57 -5.30
C LEU A 159 -6.24 -2.54 -4.69
N HIS A 160 -5.62 -3.70 -4.49
CA HIS A 160 -4.19 -3.73 -4.19
C HIS A 160 -3.40 -3.31 -5.42
N ALA A 161 -2.59 -2.27 -5.30
CA ALA A 161 -1.79 -1.76 -6.42
C ALA A 161 -0.69 -2.73 -6.84
N CYS A 162 -0.10 -3.44 -5.87
CA CYS A 162 0.92 -4.46 -6.04
C CYS A 162 1.00 -5.37 -4.83
N CYS A 163 1.61 -6.54 -4.99
CA CYS A 163 1.91 -7.50 -3.92
C CYS A 163 0.67 -7.84 -3.09
N HIS A 164 -0.34 -8.37 -3.76
CA HIS A 164 -1.66 -8.64 -3.16
C HIS A 164 -1.56 -9.45 -1.85
N ASN A 165 -2.14 -8.90 -0.81
CA ASN A 165 -2.24 -9.56 0.50
C ASN A 165 -3.64 -10.18 0.67
N PRO A 166 -3.78 -11.52 0.85
CA PRO A 166 -2.73 -12.48 1.22
C PRO A 166 -2.17 -13.35 0.07
N THR A 167 -2.66 -13.20 -1.17
CA THR A 167 -2.46 -14.24 -2.19
C THR A 167 -1.07 -14.22 -2.85
N GLY A 168 -0.39 -13.07 -2.87
CA GLY A 168 0.86 -12.89 -3.61
C GLY A 168 0.71 -12.91 -5.14
N TYR A 169 -0.51 -12.97 -5.66
CA TYR A 169 -0.79 -12.90 -7.10
C TYR A 169 -1.28 -11.51 -7.51
N ASP A 170 -0.61 -10.91 -8.47
CA ASP A 170 -0.95 -9.60 -9.01
C ASP A 170 -1.47 -9.69 -10.44
N LEU A 171 -2.31 -8.72 -10.82
CA LEU A 171 -2.78 -8.56 -12.19
C LEU A 171 -1.62 -8.22 -13.12
N THR A 172 -1.62 -8.83 -14.29
CA THR A 172 -0.70 -8.44 -15.38
C THR A 172 -1.03 -7.04 -15.89
N PRO A 173 -0.09 -6.35 -16.58
CA PRO A 173 -0.38 -5.06 -17.19
C PRO A 173 -1.60 -5.04 -18.11
N ALA A 174 -1.83 -6.13 -18.88
CA ALA A 174 -2.97 -6.26 -19.77
C ALA A 174 -4.29 -6.48 -19.00
N GLN A 175 -4.25 -7.19 -17.88
CA GLN A 175 -5.40 -7.35 -17.00
C GLN A 175 -5.75 -6.03 -16.31
N TRP A 176 -4.77 -5.25 -15.91
CA TRP A 176 -4.99 -3.90 -15.38
C TRP A 176 -5.70 -3.00 -16.39
N ASP A 177 -5.32 -3.05 -17.67
CA ASP A 177 -5.99 -2.26 -18.72
C ASP A 177 -7.49 -2.61 -18.83
N GLN A 178 -7.85 -3.90 -18.71
CA GLN A 178 -9.24 -4.34 -18.72
C GLN A 178 -9.99 -3.92 -17.44
N VAL A 179 -9.38 -4.07 -16.26
CA VAL A 179 -9.98 -3.63 -14.99
C VAL A 179 -10.24 -2.13 -15.00
N ILE A 180 -9.28 -1.33 -15.43
CA ILE A 180 -9.41 0.13 -15.54
C ILE A 180 -10.53 0.51 -16.50
N ALA A 181 -10.62 -0.18 -17.65
CA ALA A 181 -11.69 0.05 -18.61
C ALA A 181 -13.10 -0.23 -18.02
N VAL A 182 -13.25 -1.32 -17.26
CA VAL A 182 -14.51 -1.66 -16.57
C VAL A 182 -14.80 -0.65 -15.46
N VAL A 183 -13.85 -0.32 -14.61
CA VAL A 183 -13.99 0.67 -13.53
C VAL A 183 -14.48 2.01 -14.09
N LYS A 184 -13.90 2.45 -15.21
CA LYS A 184 -14.30 3.68 -15.90
C LYS A 184 -15.69 3.58 -16.51
N ALA A 185 -15.97 2.51 -17.26
CA ALA A 185 -17.25 2.33 -17.94
C ALA A 185 -18.43 2.18 -16.98
N ARG A 186 -18.19 1.62 -15.79
CA ARG A 186 -19.18 1.43 -14.73
C ARG A 186 -19.26 2.61 -13.76
N GLU A 187 -18.48 3.67 -13.97
CA GLU A 187 -18.43 4.83 -13.08
C GLU A 187 -18.15 4.45 -11.61
N LEU A 188 -17.23 3.48 -11.40
CA LEU A 188 -16.82 3.07 -10.07
C LEU A 188 -15.78 4.04 -9.52
N THR A 189 -15.66 4.11 -8.20
CA THR A 189 -14.69 4.96 -7.51
C THR A 189 -13.47 4.12 -7.10
N PRO A 190 -12.33 4.22 -7.78
CA PRO A 190 -11.15 3.42 -7.44
C PRO A 190 -10.43 3.96 -6.21
N PHE A 191 -10.09 3.03 -5.31
CA PHE A 191 -9.23 3.27 -4.16
C PHE A 191 -8.10 2.24 -4.19
N LEU A 192 -6.88 2.69 -4.42
CA LEU A 192 -5.70 1.83 -4.46
C LEU A 192 -5.07 1.73 -3.06
N ASP A 193 -4.65 0.51 -2.68
CA ASP A 193 -3.80 0.26 -1.52
C ASP A 193 -2.42 -0.20 -1.98
N MET A 194 -1.37 0.55 -1.63
CA MET A 194 0.01 0.29 -2.01
C MET A 194 0.90 0.20 -0.76
N ALA A 195 0.81 -0.93 -0.07
CA ALA A 195 1.56 -1.18 1.15
C ALA A 195 2.94 -1.81 0.94
N TYR A 196 3.22 -2.35 -0.26
CA TYR A 196 4.37 -3.21 -0.54
C TYR A 196 5.16 -2.80 -1.78
N GLN A 197 5.11 -1.53 -2.19
CA GLN A 197 5.89 -1.04 -3.33
C GLN A 197 7.38 -1.34 -3.15
N GLY A 198 7.99 -1.96 -4.14
CA GLY A 198 9.38 -2.40 -4.15
C GLY A 198 9.62 -3.84 -3.73
N PHE A 199 8.60 -4.55 -3.22
CA PHE A 199 8.72 -5.97 -2.83
C PHE A 199 8.32 -6.98 -3.92
N GLY A 200 7.69 -6.53 -5.01
CA GLY A 200 7.33 -7.37 -6.14
C GLY A 200 8.48 -7.50 -7.14
N HIS A 201 8.58 -6.54 -8.02
CA HIS A 201 9.59 -6.49 -9.09
C HIS A 201 10.57 -5.32 -8.94
N GLY A 202 10.12 -4.20 -8.40
CA GLY A 202 10.86 -2.98 -8.19
C GLY A 202 9.95 -1.82 -7.92
N LEU A 203 10.50 -0.64 -7.58
CA LEU A 203 9.69 0.54 -7.26
C LEU A 203 8.88 1.02 -8.46
N ALA A 204 9.49 1.03 -9.64
CA ALA A 204 8.86 1.49 -10.88
C ALA A 204 7.78 0.51 -11.37
N GLU A 205 8.11 -0.77 -11.40
CA GLU A 205 7.23 -1.83 -11.87
C GLU A 205 6.00 -1.96 -10.96
N ASP A 206 6.21 -1.98 -9.64
CA ASP A 206 5.15 -2.10 -8.66
C ASP A 206 4.24 -0.86 -8.61
N GLY A 207 4.79 0.31 -8.94
CA GLY A 207 4.05 1.57 -9.05
C GLY A 207 3.41 1.83 -10.41
N ALA A 208 3.67 1.01 -11.43
CA ALA A 208 3.25 1.27 -12.81
C ALA A 208 1.73 1.39 -12.99
N VAL A 209 0.94 0.73 -12.15
CA VAL A 209 -0.52 0.81 -12.20
C VAL A 209 -1.04 2.23 -11.94
N VAL A 210 -0.34 3.02 -11.13
CA VAL A 210 -0.71 4.42 -10.86
C VAL A 210 -0.70 5.24 -12.15
N ALA A 211 0.35 5.09 -12.97
CA ALA A 211 0.43 5.78 -14.26
C ALA A 211 -0.71 5.36 -15.22
N LYS A 212 -1.14 4.10 -15.18
CA LYS A 212 -2.29 3.62 -15.97
C LYS A 212 -3.60 4.29 -15.52
N PHE A 213 -3.84 4.41 -14.22
CA PHE A 213 -5.00 5.14 -13.69
C PHE A 213 -4.94 6.62 -14.06
N VAL A 214 -3.77 7.28 -13.94
CA VAL A 214 -3.59 8.67 -14.40
C VAL A 214 -3.94 8.80 -15.89
N ALA A 215 -3.39 7.93 -16.73
CA ALA A 215 -3.65 7.93 -18.18
C ALA A 215 -5.13 7.68 -18.55
N SER A 216 -5.88 7.00 -17.71
CA SER A 216 -7.31 6.77 -17.91
C SER A 216 -8.18 8.04 -17.78
N GLY A 217 -7.63 9.08 -17.16
CA GLY A 217 -8.33 10.33 -16.85
C GLY A 217 -9.32 10.23 -15.68
N MET A 218 -9.32 9.11 -14.95
CA MET A 218 -10.17 8.95 -13.76
C MET A 218 -9.52 9.61 -12.54
N GLN A 219 -10.35 10.13 -11.67
CA GLN A 219 -9.98 10.49 -10.30
C GLN A 219 -9.90 9.21 -9.45
N PHE A 220 -8.95 9.14 -8.55
CA PHE A 220 -8.81 7.98 -7.66
C PHE A 220 -8.10 8.34 -6.36
N PHE A 221 -8.25 7.45 -5.39
CA PHE A 221 -7.59 7.49 -4.09
C PHE A 221 -6.47 6.46 -4.07
N ILE A 222 -5.37 6.78 -3.41
CA ILE A 222 -4.31 5.82 -3.14
C ILE A 222 -3.75 6.01 -1.73
N SER A 223 -3.78 4.92 -0.95
CA SER A 223 -3.07 4.83 0.32
C SER A 223 -1.70 4.20 0.11
N THR A 224 -0.67 4.80 0.67
CA THR A 224 0.70 4.28 0.66
C THR A 224 1.20 4.03 2.08
N SER A 225 2.06 3.03 2.25
CA SER A 225 2.67 2.71 3.53
C SER A 225 4.18 2.58 3.40
N PHE A 226 4.90 3.12 4.37
CA PHE A 226 6.35 2.98 4.51
C PHE A 226 6.75 2.03 5.64
N SER A 227 5.77 1.36 6.26
CA SER A 227 6.03 0.38 7.33
C SER A 227 6.99 -0.72 6.89
N LYS A 228 6.81 -1.26 5.68
CA LYS A 228 7.60 -2.39 5.17
C LYS A 228 8.82 -1.92 4.40
N SER A 229 8.66 -1.02 3.44
CA SER A 229 9.75 -0.56 2.56
C SER A 229 10.85 0.23 3.28
N PHE A 230 10.56 0.79 4.45
CA PHE A 230 11.54 1.45 5.32
C PHE A 230 11.79 0.71 6.64
N SER A 231 11.17 -0.45 6.85
CA SER A 231 11.22 -1.16 8.14
C SER A 231 10.81 -0.28 9.34
N LEU A 232 9.87 0.64 9.11
CA LEU A 232 9.39 1.62 10.09
C LEU A 232 8.00 1.24 10.67
N TYR A 233 7.80 -0.03 10.93
CA TYR A 233 6.50 -0.58 11.36
C TYR A 233 5.87 0.16 12.55
N GLY A 234 6.67 0.44 13.58
CA GLY A 234 6.25 1.12 14.80
C GLY A 234 6.10 2.63 14.67
N GLU A 235 6.72 3.25 13.65
CA GLU A 235 6.71 4.71 13.45
C GLU A 235 5.41 5.23 12.82
N ARG A 236 4.58 4.33 12.31
CA ARG A 236 3.27 4.64 11.72
C ARG A 236 3.35 5.68 10.60
N VAL A 237 4.12 5.39 9.56
CA VAL A 237 4.37 6.28 8.41
C VAL A 237 3.63 5.80 7.17
N GLY A 238 2.77 6.63 6.65
CA GLY A 238 2.01 6.39 5.43
C GLY A 238 1.42 7.69 4.90
N ALA A 239 0.62 7.58 3.86
CA ALA A 239 -0.04 8.72 3.25
C ALA A 239 -1.35 8.32 2.55
N LEU A 240 -2.23 9.29 2.40
CA LEU A 240 -3.32 9.25 1.44
C LEU A 240 -3.05 10.30 0.36
N SER A 241 -3.13 9.90 -0.90
CA SER A 241 -3.14 10.83 -2.04
C SER A 241 -4.45 10.68 -2.82
N VAL A 242 -4.94 11.80 -3.33
CA VAL A 242 -6.14 11.86 -4.17
C VAL A 242 -5.78 12.57 -5.46
N LEU A 243 -5.95 11.89 -6.59
CA LEU A 243 -5.87 12.53 -7.90
C LEU A 243 -7.20 13.20 -8.19
N CYS A 244 -7.17 14.50 -8.41
CA CYS A 244 -8.30 15.37 -8.69
C CYS A 244 -8.32 15.81 -10.15
N ALA A 245 -9.45 16.39 -10.60
CA ALA A 245 -9.60 16.86 -11.98
C ALA A 245 -8.69 18.07 -12.28
N ASP A 246 -8.49 18.93 -11.28
CA ASP A 246 -7.69 20.13 -11.37
C ASP A 246 -7.13 20.55 -9.99
N LYS A 247 -6.28 21.58 -10.01
CA LYS A 247 -5.70 22.13 -8.77
C LYS A 247 -6.76 22.70 -7.82
N ALA A 248 -7.79 23.34 -8.33
CA ALA A 248 -8.83 23.93 -7.48
C ALA A 248 -9.63 22.86 -6.74
N GLU A 249 -9.87 21.72 -7.38
CA GLU A 249 -10.47 20.56 -6.73
C GLU A 249 -9.51 19.94 -5.70
N ALA A 250 -8.24 19.79 -6.04
CA ALA A 250 -7.23 19.27 -5.11
C ALA A 250 -7.13 20.15 -3.84
N ASP A 251 -7.19 21.47 -3.97
CA ASP A 251 -7.19 22.39 -2.84
C ASP A 251 -8.46 22.22 -1.97
N ARG A 252 -9.63 22.02 -2.59
CA ARG A 252 -10.89 21.75 -1.87
C ARG A 252 -10.85 20.40 -1.16
N VAL A 253 -10.39 19.34 -1.84
CA VAL A 253 -10.23 18.00 -1.28
C VAL A 253 -9.28 18.05 -0.09
N LEU A 254 -8.12 18.68 -0.23
CA LEU A 254 -7.15 18.84 0.86
C LEU A 254 -7.78 19.55 2.08
N SER A 255 -8.56 20.60 1.86
CA SER A 255 -9.28 21.29 2.93
C SER A 255 -10.22 20.34 3.69
N GLN A 256 -10.95 19.49 3.00
CA GLN A 256 -11.89 18.53 3.61
C GLN A 256 -11.17 17.37 4.30
N LEU A 257 -10.07 16.88 3.72
CA LEU A 257 -9.22 15.87 4.35
C LEU A 257 -8.67 16.37 5.70
N LYS A 258 -8.27 17.65 5.78
CA LYS A 258 -7.84 18.27 7.04
C LYS A 258 -8.93 18.24 8.12
N ILE A 259 -10.20 18.41 7.76
CA ILE A 259 -11.31 18.30 8.72
C ILE A 259 -11.43 16.85 9.24
N VAL A 260 -11.31 15.86 8.36
CA VAL A 260 -11.33 14.44 8.73
C VAL A 260 -10.16 14.11 9.68
N ILE A 261 -8.95 14.52 9.32
CA ILE A 261 -7.74 14.29 10.14
C ILE A 261 -7.88 14.97 11.49
N ARG A 262 -8.35 16.22 11.52
CA ARG A 262 -8.49 17.00 12.75
C ARG A 262 -9.38 16.31 13.79
N THR A 263 -10.42 15.62 13.36
CA THR A 263 -11.34 14.90 14.25
C THR A 263 -10.91 13.47 14.54
N ASN A 264 -9.93 12.94 13.82
CA ASN A 264 -9.43 11.58 13.97
C ASN A 264 -8.23 11.50 14.94
N TYR A 265 -7.17 12.24 14.65
CA TYR A 265 -5.92 12.27 15.42
C TYR A 265 -5.26 13.66 15.49
N SER A 266 -5.96 14.71 15.09
CA SER A 266 -5.52 16.12 15.13
C SER A 266 -4.46 16.47 14.08
N ASN A 267 -3.32 15.81 14.11
CA ASN A 267 -2.18 15.95 13.19
C ASN A 267 -1.26 14.73 13.34
N PRO A 268 -0.47 14.40 12.31
CA PRO A 268 0.40 13.22 12.36
C PRO A 268 1.64 13.42 13.24
N PRO A 269 2.34 12.33 13.63
CA PRO A 269 3.60 12.41 14.36
C PRO A 269 4.74 12.90 13.47
N THR A 270 5.80 13.44 14.10
CA THR A 270 6.91 14.08 13.38
C THR A 270 7.99 13.12 12.91
N HIS A 271 8.40 12.16 13.76
CA HIS A 271 9.67 11.44 13.58
C HIS A 271 9.72 10.61 12.29
N GLY A 272 8.84 9.64 12.14
CA GLY A 272 8.87 8.74 10.99
C GLY A 272 8.70 9.46 9.64
N GLY A 273 7.81 10.46 9.57
CA GLY A 273 7.65 11.29 8.38
C GLY A 273 8.91 12.08 8.04
N ALA A 274 9.61 12.62 9.05
CA ALA A 274 10.86 13.34 8.85
C ALA A 274 11.98 12.41 8.36
N VAL A 275 12.06 11.19 8.87
CA VAL A 275 13.02 10.18 8.40
C VAL A 275 12.78 9.85 6.93
N VAL A 276 11.56 9.53 6.55
CA VAL A 276 11.22 9.21 5.15
C VAL A 276 11.48 10.40 4.22
N ALA A 277 11.08 11.62 4.62
CA ALA A 277 11.37 12.83 3.85
C ALA A 277 12.87 13.07 3.66
N THR A 278 13.67 12.80 4.68
CA THR A 278 15.13 12.94 4.63
C THR A 278 15.75 11.92 3.67
N VAL A 279 15.32 10.67 3.72
CA VAL A 279 15.82 9.62 2.80
C VAL A 279 15.43 9.93 1.37
N LEU A 280 14.15 10.19 1.10
CA LEU A 280 13.66 10.43 -0.26
C LEU A 280 14.17 11.76 -0.87
N GLY A 281 14.45 12.75 -0.03
CA GLY A 281 14.97 14.05 -0.45
C GLY A 281 16.50 14.11 -0.62
N ASN A 282 17.22 13.05 -0.23
CA ASN A 282 18.66 12.96 -0.37
C ASN A 282 19.04 11.87 -1.38
N PRO A 283 19.66 12.20 -2.52
CA PRO A 283 19.96 11.22 -3.57
C PRO A 283 20.78 10.03 -3.12
N GLU A 284 21.78 10.23 -2.22
CA GLU A 284 22.62 9.15 -1.71
C GLU A 284 21.84 8.21 -0.78
N LEU A 285 21.02 8.78 0.11
CA LEU A 285 20.19 7.98 1.01
C LEU A 285 19.09 7.25 0.26
N ARG A 286 18.51 7.89 -0.76
CA ARG A 286 17.54 7.26 -1.64
C ARG A 286 18.13 6.07 -2.38
N ALA A 287 19.30 6.21 -2.99
CA ALA A 287 19.99 5.11 -3.66
C ALA A 287 20.28 3.95 -2.69
N LEU A 288 20.73 4.25 -1.48
CA LEU A 288 20.95 3.25 -0.44
C LEU A 288 19.66 2.54 -0.04
N TRP A 289 18.57 3.29 0.14
CA TRP A 289 17.25 2.72 0.43
C TRP A 289 16.77 1.77 -0.69
N GLU A 290 16.91 2.18 -1.95
CA GLU A 290 16.52 1.35 -3.10
C GLU A 290 17.35 0.05 -3.16
N GLN A 291 18.64 0.11 -2.81
CA GLN A 291 19.50 -1.07 -2.69
C GLN A 291 19.02 -1.99 -1.55
N GLU A 292 18.85 -1.48 -0.33
CA GLU A 292 18.44 -2.26 0.85
C GLU A 292 17.05 -2.90 0.62
N LEU A 293 16.12 -2.18 0.00
CA LEU A 293 14.81 -2.71 -0.39
C LEU A 293 14.93 -3.83 -1.44
N GLY A 294 15.83 -3.66 -2.41
CA GLY A 294 16.15 -4.69 -3.40
C GLY A 294 16.71 -5.96 -2.78
N GLU A 295 17.58 -5.84 -1.79
CA GLU A 295 18.13 -6.98 -1.03
C GLU A 295 17.03 -7.74 -0.27
N MET A 296 16.11 -7.03 0.39
CA MET A 296 14.95 -7.66 1.03
C MET A 296 14.07 -8.42 0.03
N ARG A 297 13.77 -7.82 -1.13
CA ARG A 297 12.99 -8.45 -2.21
C ARG A 297 13.64 -9.73 -2.73
N VAL A 298 14.95 -9.70 -3.01
CA VAL A 298 15.72 -10.87 -3.49
C VAL A 298 15.68 -11.97 -2.45
N ARG A 299 15.94 -11.65 -1.18
CA ARG A 299 15.89 -12.63 -0.11
C ARG A 299 14.54 -13.33 0.01
N ILE A 300 13.44 -12.59 -0.10
CA ILE A 300 12.09 -13.20 -0.05
C ILE A 300 11.91 -14.21 -1.20
N LYS A 301 12.35 -13.87 -2.42
CA LYS A 301 12.32 -14.79 -3.56
C LYS A 301 13.15 -16.04 -3.31
N ASP A 302 14.36 -15.88 -2.78
CA ASP A 302 15.26 -17.00 -2.44
C ASP A 302 14.66 -17.91 -1.37
N MET A 303 13.99 -17.34 -0.36
CA MET A 303 13.33 -18.13 0.70
C MET A 303 12.16 -18.96 0.14
N ARG A 304 11.37 -18.41 -0.80
CA ARG A 304 10.34 -19.19 -1.49
C ARG A 304 10.94 -20.35 -2.28
N GLN A 305 12.01 -20.13 -3.02
CA GLN A 305 12.68 -21.18 -3.77
C GLN A 305 13.24 -22.27 -2.82
N LYS A 306 13.94 -21.85 -1.76
CA LYS A 306 14.47 -22.79 -0.75
C LYS A 306 13.37 -23.60 -0.06
N MET A 307 12.21 -22.98 0.21
CA MET A 307 11.06 -23.69 0.78
C MET A 307 10.54 -24.78 -0.17
N VAL A 308 10.36 -24.46 -1.45
CA VAL A 308 9.88 -25.42 -2.46
C VAL A 308 10.89 -26.56 -2.64
N ASP A 309 12.17 -26.24 -2.76
CA ASP A 309 13.24 -27.23 -2.88
C ASP A 309 13.34 -28.12 -1.65
N GLY A 310 13.21 -27.55 -0.45
CA GLY A 310 13.21 -28.28 0.81
C GLY A 310 12.03 -29.26 0.95
N LEU A 311 10.82 -28.84 0.59
CA LEU A 311 9.63 -29.69 0.57
C LEU A 311 9.81 -30.86 -0.40
N LYS A 312 10.33 -30.59 -1.60
CA LYS A 312 10.64 -31.64 -2.58
C LYS A 312 11.70 -32.62 -2.08
N ALA A 313 12.78 -32.11 -1.48
CA ALA A 313 13.84 -32.95 -0.90
C ALA A 313 13.34 -33.80 0.28
N ALA A 314 12.38 -33.30 1.05
CA ALA A 314 11.71 -34.03 2.14
C ALA A 314 10.70 -35.08 1.65
N GLY A 315 10.53 -35.26 0.34
CA GLY A 315 9.64 -36.27 -0.24
C GLY A 315 8.16 -35.90 -0.23
N VAL A 316 7.82 -34.59 -0.06
CA VAL A 316 6.45 -34.14 -0.16
C VAL A 316 5.95 -34.30 -1.60
N GLN A 317 4.86 -35.07 -1.77
CA GLN A 317 4.32 -35.40 -3.10
C GLN A 317 3.49 -34.27 -3.71
N GLN A 318 2.94 -33.40 -2.88
CA GLN A 318 2.17 -32.25 -3.34
C GLN A 318 3.09 -31.24 -4.02
N ASP A 319 2.67 -30.73 -5.17
CA ASP A 319 3.39 -29.66 -5.87
C ASP A 319 3.17 -28.30 -5.19
N PHE A 320 4.26 -27.66 -4.77
CA PHE A 320 4.31 -26.34 -4.18
C PHE A 320 5.04 -25.31 -5.08
N SER A 321 5.34 -25.67 -6.32
CA SER A 321 6.06 -24.77 -7.25
C SER A 321 5.37 -23.43 -7.46
N PHE A 322 4.04 -23.40 -7.37
CA PHE A 322 3.22 -22.20 -7.48
C PHE A 322 3.58 -21.09 -6.47
N ILE A 323 4.20 -21.44 -5.33
CA ILE A 323 4.65 -20.45 -4.34
C ILE A 323 5.74 -19.54 -4.93
N THR A 324 6.56 -20.06 -5.85
CA THR A 324 7.63 -19.27 -6.49
C THR A 324 7.10 -18.24 -7.51
N GLU A 325 5.85 -18.38 -7.94
CA GLU A 325 5.17 -17.42 -8.82
C GLU A 325 4.60 -16.23 -8.06
N GLN A 326 4.44 -16.37 -6.74
CA GLN A 326 3.90 -15.32 -5.86
C GLN A 326 4.93 -14.23 -5.59
N ILE A 327 4.47 -13.00 -5.43
CA ILE A 327 5.32 -11.83 -5.17
C ILE A 327 4.89 -11.09 -3.91
N GLY A 328 5.78 -10.23 -3.41
CA GLY A 328 5.54 -9.51 -2.16
C GLY A 328 5.92 -10.33 -0.93
N MET A 329 5.40 -9.95 0.23
CA MET A 329 5.81 -10.54 1.52
C MET A 329 5.04 -11.80 1.88
N PHE A 330 3.93 -12.09 1.23
CA PHE A 330 3.06 -13.23 1.58
C PHE A 330 3.22 -14.38 0.61
N SER A 331 3.11 -15.60 1.15
CA SER A 331 3.04 -16.85 0.39
C SER A 331 1.76 -17.58 0.77
N TYR A 332 0.85 -17.68 -0.19
CA TYR A 332 -0.44 -18.34 0.00
C TYR A 332 -0.32 -19.82 -0.35
N SER A 333 -0.06 -20.64 0.66
CA SER A 333 0.22 -22.07 0.48
C SER A 333 -1.05 -22.93 0.33
N GLY A 334 -2.17 -22.48 0.86
CA GLY A 334 -3.41 -23.26 0.93
C GLY A 334 -3.37 -24.39 1.99
N LEU A 335 -2.44 -24.30 2.94
CA LEU A 335 -2.30 -25.21 4.08
C LEU A 335 -3.16 -24.75 5.26
#